data_65313adc0e838e02a2b122e7d987a1db
#
_entry.id   65313adc0e838e02a2b122e7d987a1db
#
_cell.length_a   1.000
_cell.length_b   1.000
_cell.length_c   1.000
_cell.angle_alpha   90.00
_cell.angle_beta   90.00
_cell.angle_gamma   90.00
#
_symmetry.space_group_name_H-M   'P 1'
#
loop_
_entity.id
_entity.type
_entity.pdbx_description
1 polymer ?
#
loop_
_entity_poly.entity_id
_entity_poly.type
_entity_poly.pdbx_seq_one_letter_code
_entity_poly.pdbx_strand_id
1 'polypeptide(L)'
;MKRNQNLTKLASLFIAVPVLGLSFTNSCYAGSLQIEEAAKLAPATPAKTKTPSAPEAVKSAKPQLALTQQKNLATELFGLTKTAKSSKQLTAMIAKCDSAATAGLNEKYFAYVRSLKAWALNRRGNNRCDTAKQLKAIDNIAQYNIAFEQAINDFNESISIDTARYRTFNSRGIAFVVDEQYLKATQDFTKAVGLKADYTQGYFNRGEVLSAMGKHELAVKDYTTLLSLTPDDAQAMSGRGHANVALKKYEAALTDFNAVIEAYPNNVVARVNRGDCHAAARDWKLSLADYASAKKLTQANQLAGGSTKLSDLADQRTAWVLATASDASIRDAKKAIALIKPCVDRSSSPTVAMLETLAAAQAATGDFTEAKQSQSQVIKLASAEVSDDEAEGSPHQMRMALYEEEKAYVQEESKLSLTPQK
;
A
#
# COMPACT_ATOMS: atom_id res chain seq x y z
N MET A 1 -29.63 -4.60 14.46
CA MET A 1 -28.41 -4.60 13.63
C MET A 1 -27.36 -3.76 14.34
N LYS A 2 -26.72 -4.32 15.36
CA LYS A 2 -25.67 -3.66 16.15
C LYS A 2 -24.42 -4.54 16.06
N ARG A 3 -23.53 -4.26 15.09
CA ARG A 3 -22.17 -4.82 15.02
C ARG A 3 -21.37 -3.98 14.00
N ASN A 4 -20.56 -3.07 14.48
CA ASN A 4 -19.29 -2.56 13.91
C ASN A 4 -18.90 -1.19 14.49
N GLN A 5 -19.20 -0.94 15.77
CA GLN A 5 -18.88 0.35 16.40
C GLN A 5 -17.50 0.43 17.06
N ASN A 6 -16.60 -0.52 16.87
CA ASN A 6 -15.31 -0.54 17.60
C ASN A 6 -14.04 -0.43 16.72
N LEU A 7 -14.14 -0.23 15.42
CA LEU A 7 -12.94 -0.15 14.55
C LEU A 7 -12.42 1.26 14.30
N THR A 8 -13.22 2.29 14.55
CA THR A 8 -12.87 3.70 14.27
C THR A 8 -12.25 4.46 15.45
N LYS A 9 -12.35 3.96 16.69
CA LYS A 9 -11.86 4.71 17.86
C LYS A 9 -10.35 4.70 18.11
N LEU A 10 -9.55 4.00 17.33
CA LEU A 10 -8.08 3.92 17.51
C LEU A 10 -7.25 4.62 16.42
N ALA A 11 -7.87 5.02 15.31
CA ALA A 11 -7.17 5.71 14.23
C ALA A 11 -6.83 7.18 14.51
N SER A 12 -7.38 7.77 15.56
CA SER A 12 -7.38 9.21 15.78
C SER A 12 -6.36 9.74 16.79
N LEU A 13 -5.47 8.92 17.32
CA LEU A 13 -4.39 9.37 18.25
C LEU A 13 -3.01 9.44 17.61
N PHE A 14 -2.88 9.01 16.38
CA PHE A 14 -1.65 9.19 15.64
C PHE A 14 -1.82 10.40 14.71
N ILE A 15 -0.86 11.32 14.77
CA ILE A 15 -0.54 12.16 13.63
C ILE A 15 -0.73 11.22 12.44
N ALA A 16 -1.76 11.51 11.61
CA ALA A 16 -1.88 10.80 10.37
C ALA A 16 -0.55 11.02 9.66
N VAL A 17 0.38 10.07 9.84
CA VAL A 17 1.40 9.88 8.85
C VAL A 17 0.53 9.65 7.63
N PRO A 18 0.47 10.60 6.68
CA PRO A 18 -0.12 10.25 5.41
C PRO A 18 0.65 9.00 5.08
N VAL A 19 -0.05 7.87 5.02
CA VAL A 19 0.49 6.68 4.40
C VAL A 19 0.88 7.20 3.04
N LEU A 20 2.16 7.57 2.91
CA LEU A 20 2.74 8.15 1.71
C LEU A 20 2.36 7.15 0.65
N GLY A 21 1.39 7.55 -0.16
CA GLY A 21 0.48 6.82 -0.99
C GLY A 21 0.94 5.38 -1.08
N LEU A 22 0.16 4.44 -0.54
CA LEU A 22 0.46 3.01 -0.52
C LEU A 22 1.26 2.71 -1.78
N SER A 23 2.59 2.74 -1.66
CA SER A 23 3.50 2.51 -2.78
C SER A 23 3.43 1.01 -3.01
N PHE A 24 2.23 0.56 -3.45
CA PHE A 24 2.13 -0.71 -4.14
C PHE A 24 2.99 -0.54 -5.38
N THR A 25 4.29 -0.73 -5.18
CA THR A 25 5.19 -0.83 -6.30
C THR A 25 4.68 -2.00 -7.11
N ASN A 26 3.91 -1.65 -8.15
CA ASN A 26 3.65 -2.54 -9.23
C ASN A 26 5.01 -2.84 -9.87
N SER A 27 5.79 -3.70 -9.24
CA SER A 27 6.84 -4.44 -9.92
C SER A 27 6.18 -5.46 -10.84
N CYS A 28 5.19 -4.97 -11.63
CA CYS A 28 4.68 -5.69 -12.79
C CYS A 28 5.77 -5.81 -13.88
N TYR A 29 6.91 -5.15 -13.73
CA TYR A 29 8.01 -5.17 -14.70
C TYR A 29 9.04 -6.31 -14.49
N ALA A 30 8.96 -7.09 -13.44
CA ALA A 30 9.79 -8.29 -13.28
C ALA A 30 9.23 -9.53 -14.01
N GLY A 31 8.35 -9.33 -15.00
CA GLY A 31 7.79 -10.42 -15.81
C GLY A 31 8.73 -11.05 -16.82
N SER A 32 9.92 -10.50 -17.05
CA SER A 32 10.87 -11.03 -18.04
C SER A 32 11.75 -12.18 -17.53
N LEU A 33 11.95 -12.32 -16.21
CA LEU A 33 12.80 -13.38 -15.65
C LEU A 33 12.08 -14.72 -15.39
N GLN A 34 10.75 -14.80 -15.59
CA GLN A 34 9.96 -15.99 -15.23
C GLN A 34 9.37 -16.76 -16.41
N ILE A 35 9.75 -16.38 -17.62
CA ILE A 35 9.46 -17.16 -18.83
C ILE A 35 10.28 -18.46 -18.84
N GLU A 36 11.45 -18.49 -18.19
CA GLU A 36 12.26 -19.70 -18.03
C GLU A 36 11.67 -20.73 -17.07
N GLU A 37 10.92 -20.33 -16.03
CA GLU A 37 10.26 -21.29 -15.12
C GLU A 37 9.07 -22.00 -15.79
N ALA A 38 8.33 -21.34 -16.68
CA ALA A 38 7.27 -22.00 -17.44
C ALA A 38 7.83 -23.05 -18.42
N ALA A 39 9.06 -22.87 -18.89
CA ALA A 39 9.76 -23.87 -19.72
C ALA A 39 10.33 -25.04 -18.90
N LYS A 40 10.56 -24.87 -17.60
CA LYS A 40 11.06 -25.92 -16.68
C LYS A 40 9.95 -26.76 -16.04
N LEU A 41 8.69 -26.41 -16.20
CA LEU A 41 7.54 -27.21 -15.81
C LEU A 41 7.24 -28.31 -16.85
N ALA A 42 8.26 -29.13 -17.19
CA ALA A 42 7.99 -30.49 -17.63
C ALA A 42 7.39 -31.23 -16.41
N PRO A 43 6.26 -31.92 -16.56
CA PRO A 43 5.49 -32.42 -15.44
C PRO A 43 6.28 -33.45 -14.63
N ALA A 44 6.50 -33.14 -13.35
CA ALA A 44 6.74 -34.16 -12.35
C ALA A 44 5.47 -35.03 -12.29
N THR A 45 5.66 -36.33 -12.31
CA THR A 45 4.62 -37.37 -12.27
C THR A 45 3.64 -37.10 -11.11
N PRO A 46 2.33 -37.05 -11.34
CA PRO A 46 1.37 -36.81 -10.27
C PRO A 46 1.28 -38.03 -9.35
N ALA A 47 1.34 -37.78 -8.05
CA ALA A 47 1.00 -38.76 -7.04
C ALA A 47 -0.46 -39.23 -7.23
N LYS A 48 -0.69 -40.52 -7.19
CA LYS A 48 -2.00 -41.17 -7.37
C LYS A 48 -2.96 -40.76 -6.23
N THR A 49 -3.83 -39.80 -6.48
CA THR A 49 -5.04 -39.61 -5.70
C THR A 49 -6.22 -40.22 -6.47
N LYS A 50 -6.98 -41.08 -5.81
CA LYS A 50 -8.18 -41.71 -6.35
C LYS A 50 -9.23 -40.64 -6.65
N THR A 51 -9.57 -40.49 -7.94
CA THR A 51 -10.69 -39.67 -8.41
C THR A 51 -12.02 -40.44 -8.26
N PRO A 52 -13.13 -39.74 -7.90
CA PRO A 52 -14.47 -40.32 -8.02
C PRO A 52 -14.82 -40.47 -9.51
N SER A 53 -15.49 -41.57 -9.85
CA SER A 53 -15.94 -41.88 -11.20
C SER A 53 -16.86 -40.81 -11.77
N ALA A 54 -16.46 -40.21 -12.90
CA ALA A 54 -17.29 -39.32 -13.69
C ALA A 54 -18.36 -40.11 -14.48
N PRO A 55 -19.55 -39.51 -14.72
CA PRO A 55 -20.57 -40.15 -15.56
C PRO A 55 -20.10 -40.20 -17.01
N GLU A 56 -20.43 -41.29 -17.68
CA GLU A 56 -20.15 -41.54 -19.09
C GLU A 56 -20.74 -40.46 -19.99
N ALA A 57 -19.88 -39.62 -20.55
CA ALA A 57 -20.26 -38.64 -21.56
C ALA A 57 -20.05 -39.23 -22.96
N VAL A 58 -21.09 -39.23 -23.74
CA VAL A 58 -21.19 -39.62 -25.12
C VAL A 58 -20.07 -38.99 -25.96
N LYS A 59 -19.25 -39.83 -26.56
CA LYS A 59 -18.13 -39.50 -27.44
C LYS A 59 -18.63 -39.07 -28.81
N SER A 60 -18.53 -37.78 -29.13
CA SER A 60 -18.21 -37.32 -30.48
C SER A 60 -16.77 -36.78 -30.43
N ALA A 61 -15.80 -37.64 -30.54
CA ALA A 61 -14.40 -37.21 -30.53
C ALA A 61 -14.11 -36.47 -31.83
N LYS A 62 -13.92 -35.15 -31.76
CA LYS A 62 -13.28 -34.39 -32.84
C LYS A 62 -11.92 -35.02 -33.14
N PRO A 63 -11.50 -35.13 -34.44
CA PRO A 63 -10.20 -35.69 -34.77
C PRO A 63 -9.11 -34.91 -34.04
N GLN A 64 -8.22 -35.66 -33.36
CA GLN A 64 -7.11 -35.04 -32.63
C GLN A 64 -6.08 -34.50 -33.64
N LEU A 65 -5.61 -33.27 -33.42
CA LEU A 65 -4.54 -32.67 -34.21
C LEU A 65 -3.26 -33.53 -34.16
N ALA A 66 -2.51 -33.57 -35.27
CA ALA A 66 -1.18 -34.19 -35.26
C ALA A 66 -0.28 -33.50 -34.22
N LEU A 67 0.61 -34.27 -33.58
CA LEU A 67 1.48 -33.80 -32.49
C LEU A 67 2.31 -32.56 -32.89
N THR A 68 2.78 -32.50 -34.14
CA THR A 68 3.53 -31.36 -34.68
C THR A 68 2.66 -30.09 -34.73
N GLN A 69 1.38 -30.24 -35.15
CA GLN A 69 0.44 -29.11 -35.18
C GLN A 69 0.14 -28.59 -33.78
N GLN A 70 -0.05 -29.48 -32.80
CA GLN A 70 -0.25 -29.12 -31.40
C GLN A 70 0.95 -28.34 -30.84
N LYS A 71 2.18 -28.82 -31.14
CA LYS A 71 3.43 -28.18 -30.74
C LYS A 71 3.56 -26.79 -31.37
N ASN A 72 3.29 -26.63 -32.66
CA ASN A 72 3.38 -25.35 -33.37
C ASN A 72 2.40 -24.35 -32.79
N LEU A 73 1.15 -24.74 -32.55
CA LEU A 73 0.13 -23.89 -31.93
C LEU A 73 0.51 -23.45 -30.53
N ALA A 74 1.02 -24.37 -29.72
CA ALA A 74 1.51 -24.03 -28.36
C ALA A 74 2.70 -23.07 -28.40
N THR A 75 3.61 -23.23 -29.37
CA THR A 75 4.77 -22.33 -29.56
C THR A 75 4.34 -20.96 -30.04
N GLU A 76 3.37 -20.85 -30.97
CA GLU A 76 2.79 -19.60 -31.41
C GLU A 76 2.16 -18.83 -30.24
N LEU A 77 1.30 -19.50 -29.45
CA LEU A 77 0.63 -18.91 -28.30
C LEU A 77 1.64 -18.46 -27.23
N PHE A 78 2.69 -19.25 -26.99
CA PHE A 78 3.78 -18.84 -26.10
C PHE A 78 4.52 -17.61 -26.64
N GLY A 79 4.76 -17.52 -27.94
CA GLY A 79 5.36 -16.33 -28.58
C GLY A 79 4.58 -15.06 -28.27
N LEU A 80 3.23 -15.13 -28.21
CA LEU A 80 2.39 -14.00 -27.87
C LEU A 80 2.60 -13.50 -26.43
N THR A 81 3.05 -14.33 -25.50
CA THR A 81 3.34 -13.87 -24.12
C THR A 81 4.46 -12.83 -24.08
N LYS A 82 5.37 -12.84 -25.03
CA LYS A 82 6.48 -11.90 -25.16
C LYS A 82 6.06 -10.56 -25.78
N THR A 83 5.07 -10.56 -26.64
CA THR A 83 4.65 -9.41 -27.46
C THR A 83 3.35 -8.76 -27.02
N ALA A 84 2.40 -9.52 -26.46
CA ALA A 84 1.10 -9.02 -26.02
C ALA A 84 1.24 -8.22 -24.70
N LYS A 85 1.22 -6.89 -24.82
CA LYS A 85 1.33 -5.95 -23.69
C LYS A 85 0.02 -5.19 -23.42
N SER A 86 -0.69 -4.77 -24.44
CA SER A 86 -1.94 -4.02 -24.31
C SER A 86 -3.15 -4.91 -24.05
N SER A 87 -4.19 -4.38 -23.42
CA SER A 87 -5.45 -5.11 -23.20
C SER A 87 -6.06 -5.66 -24.50
N LYS A 88 -5.95 -4.93 -25.63
CA LYS A 88 -6.41 -5.38 -26.94
C LYS A 88 -5.64 -6.61 -27.42
N GLN A 89 -4.30 -6.59 -27.32
CA GLN A 89 -3.45 -7.72 -27.72
C GLN A 89 -3.70 -8.95 -26.83
N LEU A 90 -3.87 -8.75 -25.52
CA LEU A 90 -4.19 -9.81 -24.56
C LEU A 90 -5.57 -10.41 -24.83
N THR A 91 -6.56 -9.60 -25.21
CA THR A 91 -7.89 -10.08 -25.64
C THR A 91 -7.78 -10.98 -26.88
N ALA A 92 -7.00 -10.58 -27.87
CA ALA A 92 -6.76 -11.40 -29.06
C ALA A 92 -6.03 -12.72 -28.72
N MET A 93 -5.08 -12.68 -27.80
CA MET A 93 -4.38 -13.90 -27.31
C MET A 93 -5.36 -14.83 -26.58
N ILE A 94 -6.24 -14.32 -25.73
CA ILE A 94 -7.26 -15.11 -25.02
C ILE A 94 -8.17 -15.81 -26.02
N ALA A 95 -8.68 -15.09 -27.04
CA ALA A 95 -9.52 -15.65 -28.08
C ALA A 95 -8.79 -16.75 -28.88
N LYS A 96 -7.50 -16.59 -29.18
CA LYS A 96 -6.67 -17.66 -29.77
C LYS A 96 -6.52 -18.87 -28.87
N CYS A 97 -6.35 -18.67 -27.56
CA CYS A 97 -6.32 -19.79 -26.59
C CYS A 97 -7.65 -20.55 -26.56
N ASP A 98 -8.79 -19.83 -26.61
CA ASP A 98 -10.12 -20.44 -26.64
C ASP A 98 -10.33 -21.26 -27.94
N SER A 99 -9.94 -20.72 -29.09
CA SER A 99 -9.97 -21.43 -30.36
C SER A 99 -9.08 -22.67 -30.35
N ALA A 100 -7.87 -22.56 -29.79
CA ALA A 100 -6.93 -23.67 -29.64
C ALA A 100 -7.49 -24.78 -28.73
N ALA A 101 -8.16 -24.43 -27.63
CA ALA A 101 -8.77 -25.38 -26.71
C ALA A 101 -9.85 -26.27 -27.37
N THR A 102 -10.47 -25.78 -28.46
CA THR A 102 -11.47 -26.54 -29.22
C THR A 102 -10.91 -27.30 -30.42
N ALA A 103 -9.61 -27.19 -30.70
CA ALA A 103 -8.96 -27.74 -31.89
C ALA A 103 -8.57 -29.22 -31.82
N GLY A 104 -8.92 -29.95 -30.75
CA GLY A 104 -8.57 -31.40 -30.62
C GLY A 104 -7.15 -31.61 -30.10
N LEU A 105 -6.74 -30.83 -29.09
CA LEU A 105 -5.47 -30.99 -28.36
C LEU A 105 -5.52 -32.24 -27.46
N ASN A 106 -4.37 -32.86 -27.25
CA ASN A 106 -4.22 -33.85 -26.19
C ASN A 106 -4.20 -33.13 -24.81
N GLU A 107 -4.33 -33.91 -23.75
CA GLU A 107 -4.42 -33.40 -22.37
C GLU A 107 -3.28 -32.45 -22.00
N LYS A 108 -2.04 -32.77 -22.37
CA LYS A 108 -0.84 -31.97 -22.07
C LYS A 108 -0.90 -30.62 -22.73
N TYR A 109 -1.17 -30.52 -24.04
CA TYR A 109 -1.25 -29.25 -24.75
C TYR A 109 -2.49 -28.47 -24.39
N PHE A 110 -3.60 -29.14 -24.09
CA PHE A 110 -4.81 -28.50 -23.60
C PHE A 110 -4.55 -27.81 -22.25
N ALA A 111 -3.94 -28.48 -21.28
CA ALA A 111 -3.56 -27.90 -19.99
C ALA A 111 -2.60 -26.71 -20.17
N TYR A 112 -1.63 -26.84 -21.08
CA TYR A 112 -0.69 -25.76 -21.36
C TYR A 112 -1.38 -24.52 -21.96
N VAL A 113 -2.23 -24.69 -22.97
CA VAL A 113 -3.01 -23.57 -23.56
C VAL A 113 -3.89 -22.91 -22.52
N ARG A 114 -4.54 -23.67 -21.64
CA ARG A 114 -5.31 -23.12 -20.52
C ARG A 114 -4.44 -22.30 -19.59
N SER A 115 -3.23 -22.76 -19.27
CA SER A 115 -2.31 -21.98 -18.41
C SER A 115 -1.87 -20.68 -19.06
N LEU A 116 -1.68 -20.65 -20.39
CA LEU A 116 -1.42 -19.41 -21.15
C LEU A 116 -2.64 -18.47 -21.14
N LYS A 117 -3.85 -19.01 -21.27
CA LYS A 117 -5.08 -18.20 -21.12
C LYS A 117 -5.16 -17.56 -19.74
N ALA A 118 -4.93 -18.35 -18.67
CA ALA A 118 -4.94 -17.83 -17.30
C ALA A 118 -3.87 -16.73 -17.09
N TRP A 119 -2.69 -16.89 -17.69
CA TRP A 119 -1.65 -15.85 -17.69
C TRP A 119 -2.12 -14.58 -18.42
N ALA A 120 -2.72 -14.70 -19.59
CA ALA A 120 -3.19 -13.58 -20.38
C ALA A 120 -4.32 -12.81 -19.68
N LEU A 121 -5.26 -13.53 -19.05
CA LEU A 121 -6.34 -12.97 -18.23
C LEU A 121 -5.76 -12.18 -17.05
N ASN A 122 -4.84 -12.77 -16.27
CA ASN A 122 -4.19 -12.06 -15.17
C ASN A 122 -3.48 -10.78 -15.66
N ARG A 123 -2.77 -10.84 -16.78
CA ARG A 123 -2.09 -9.68 -17.36
C ARG A 123 -3.07 -8.60 -17.80
N ARG A 124 -4.18 -8.99 -18.44
CA ARG A 124 -5.24 -8.06 -18.87
C ARG A 124 -5.94 -7.43 -17.66
N GLY A 125 -6.21 -8.23 -16.62
CA GLY A 125 -6.74 -7.75 -15.36
C GLY A 125 -5.85 -6.69 -14.71
N ASN A 126 -4.51 -6.90 -14.71
CA ASN A 126 -3.57 -5.90 -14.21
C ASN A 126 -3.65 -4.58 -15.00
N ASN A 127 -3.66 -4.64 -16.35
CA ASN A 127 -3.79 -3.43 -17.17
C ASN A 127 -5.11 -2.68 -16.89
N ARG A 128 -6.21 -3.40 -16.66
CA ARG A 128 -7.50 -2.82 -16.30
C ARG A 128 -7.50 -2.21 -14.90
N CYS A 129 -6.85 -2.88 -13.95
CA CYS A 129 -6.65 -2.35 -12.60
C CYS A 129 -5.83 -1.04 -12.62
N ASP A 130 -4.77 -0.96 -13.44
CA ASP A 130 -3.99 0.27 -13.60
C ASP A 130 -4.83 1.39 -14.23
N THR A 131 -5.69 1.06 -15.21
CA THR A 131 -6.68 2.01 -15.77
C THR A 131 -7.68 2.46 -14.69
N ALA A 132 -8.19 1.55 -13.87
CA ALA A 132 -9.09 1.89 -12.77
C ALA A 132 -8.42 2.85 -11.77
N LYS A 133 -7.16 2.61 -11.37
CA LYS A 133 -6.40 3.54 -10.51
C LYS A 133 -6.32 4.95 -11.08
N GLN A 134 -6.02 5.06 -12.37
CA GLN A 134 -5.94 6.36 -13.05
C GLN A 134 -7.29 7.07 -13.08
N LEU A 135 -8.37 6.34 -13.35
CA LEU A 135 -9.72 6.88 -13.38
C LEU A 135 -10.22 7.32 -12.00
N LYS A 136 -9.89 6.56 -10.94
CA LYS A 136 -10.16 6.96 -9.55
C LYS A 136 -9.41 8.24 -9.19
N ALA A 137 -8.15 8.38 -9.61
CA ALA A 137 -7.33 9.55 -9.32
C ALA A 137 -7.83 10.87 -9.97
N ILE A 138 -8.64 10.78 -11.04
CA ILE A 138 -9.28 11.92 -11.72
C ILE A 138 -10.79 11.99 -11.44
N ASP A 139 -11.26 11.29 -10.42
CA ASP A 139 -12.65 11.23 -9.96
C ASP A 139 -13.67 10.81 -11.04
N ASN A 140 -13.24 10.01 -12.03
CA ASN A 140 -14.13 9.44 -13.04
C ASN A 140 -14.72 8.11 -12.56
N ILE A 141 -15.64 8.19 -11.59
CA ILE A 141 -16.17 7.03 -10.87
C ILE A 141 -16.93 6.07 -11.79
N ALA A 142 -17.68 6.56 -12.78
CA ALA A 142 -18.43 5.71 -13.70
C ALA A 142 -17.50 4.78 -14.51
N GLN A 143 -16.43 5.32 -15.08
CA GLN A 143 -15.44 4.53 -15.84
C GLN A 143 -14.56 3.69 -14.93
N TYR A 144 -14.26 4.17 -13.73
CA TYR A 144 -13.58 3.41 -12.69
C TYR A 144 -14.30 2.11 -12.38
N ASN A 145 -15.59 2.15 -12.08
CA ASN A 145 -16.40 0.97 -11.74
C ASN A 145 -16.36 -0.07 -12.88
N ILE A 146 -16.51 0.38 -14.13
CA ILE A 146 -16.44 -0.52 -15.31
C ILE A 146 -15.05 -1.18 -15.41
N ALA A 147 -13.97 -0.41 -15.29
CA ALA A 147 -12.61 -0.93 -15.40
C ALA A 147 -12.28 -1.88 -14.24
N PHE A 148 -12.72 -1.55 -13.03
CA PHE A 148 -12.56 -2.38 -11.85
C PHE A 148 -13.28 -3.72 -11.98
N GLU A 149 -14.56 -3.73 -12.31
CA GLU A 149 -15.34 -4.97 -12.52
C GLU A 149 -14.73 -5.85 -13.60
N GLN A 150 -14.29 -5.25 -14.71
CA GLN A 150 -13.63 -5.98 -15.78
C GLN A 150 -12.30 -6.60 -15.30
N ALA A 151 -11.52 -5.92 -14.44
CA ALA A 151 -10.31 -6.45 -13.87
C ALA A 151 -10.61 -7.65 -12.95
N ILE A 152 -11.60 -7.52 -12.06
CA ILE A 152 -12.03 -8.58 -11.15
C ILE A 152 -12.52 -9.82 -11.93
N ASN A 153 -13.30 -9.62 -13.00
CA ASN A 153 -13.76 -10.72 -13.84
C ASN A 153 -12.60 -11.47 -14.51
N ASP A 154 -11.59 -10.76 -15.01
CA ASP A 154 -10.39 -11.38 -15.57
C ASP A 154 -9.62 -12.20 -14.53
N PHE A 155 -9.44 -11.67 -13.32
CA PHE A 155 -8.78 -12.40 -12.23
C PHE A 155 -9.59 -13.64 -11.80
N ASN A 156 -10.91 -13.51 -11.68
CA ASN A 156 -11.79 -14.63 -11.34
C ASN A 156 -11.71 -15.76 -12.37
N GLU A 157 -11.77 -15.42 -13.66
CA GLU A 157 -11.61 -16.41 -14.74
C GLU A 157 -10.21 -17.03 -14.71
N SER A 158 -9.15 -16.25 -14.54
CA SER A 158 -7.78 -16.75 -14.40
C SER A 158 -7.66 -17.75 -13.24
N ILE A 159 -8.22 -17.45 -12.07
CA ILE A 159 -8.21 -18.32 -10.88
C ILE A 159 -9.03 -19.59 -11.13
N SER A 160 -10.18 -19.51 -11.81
CA SER A 160 -10.99 -20.68 -12.14
C SER A 160 -10.28 -21.67 -13.07
N ILE A 161 -9.38 -21.17 -13.92
CA ILE A 161 -8.55 -21.99 -14.82
C ILE A 161 -7.37 -22.60 -14.06
N ASP A 162 -6.71 -21.83 -13.19
CA ASP A 162 -5.51 -22.24 -12.45
C ASP A 162 -5.59 -21.74 -10.99
N THR A 163 -6.12 -22.60 -10.12
CA THR A 163 -6.32 -22.34 -8.70
C THR A 163 -5.02 -22.24 -7.88
N ALA A 164 -3.88 -22.67 -8.45
CA ALA A 164 -2.57 -22.62 -7.82
C ALA A 164 -1.77 -21.33 -8.19
N ARG A 165 -2.33 -20.47 -9.02
CA ARG A 165 -1.65 -19.28 -9.51
C ARG A 165 -1.63 -18.17 -8.43
N TYR A 166 -0.70 -18.28 -7.49
CA TYR A 166 -0.55 -17.32 -6.37
C TYR A 166 -0.46 -15.85 -6.81
N ARG A 167 0.13 -15.58 -7.99
CA ARG A 167 0.24 -14.21 -8.53
C ARG A 167 -1.11 -13.60 -8.88
N THR A 168 -2.08 -14.41 -9.35
CA THR A 168 -3.41 -13.89 -9.67
C THR A 168 -4.17 -13.52 -8.40
N PHE A 169 -4.03 -14.28 -7.33
CA PHE A 169 -4.57 -13.89 -6.02
C PHE A 169 -3.94 -12.58 -5.55
N ASN A 170 -2.62 -12.44 -5.64
CA ASN A 170 -1.96 -11.17 -5.29
C ASN A 170 -2.47 -10.00 -6.15
N SER A 171 -2.61 -10.17 -7.46
CA SER A 171 -3.11 -9.14 -8.38
C SER A 171 -4.55 -8.73 -8.04
N ARG A 172 -5.43 -9.70 -7.74
CA ARG A 172 -6.82 -9.42 -7.34
C ARG A 172 -6.86 -8.75 -5.96
N GLY A 173 -6.01 -9.17 -5.03
CA GLY A 173 -5.83 -8.51 -3.74
C GLY A 173 -5.46 -7.03 -3.89
N ILE A 174 -4.52 -6.70 -4.78
CA ILE A 174 -4.16 -5.30 -5.09
C ILE A 174 -5.36 -4.54 -5.68
N ALA A 175 -6.15 -5.15 -6.56
CA ALA A 175 -7.36 -4.52 -7.07
C ALA A 175 -8.37 -4.24 -5.96
N PHE A 176 -8.55 -5.17 -5.01
CA PHE A 176 -9.41 -4.94 -3.83
C PHE A 176 -8.88 -3.83 -2.91
N VAL A 177 -7.54 -3.63 -2.82
CA VAL A 177 -6.99 -2.48 -2.10
C VAL A 177 -7.35 -1.16 -2.77
N VAL A 178 -7.29 -1.08 -4.09
CA VAL A 178 -7.69 0.13 -4.85
C VAL A 178 -9.15 0.50 -4.58
N ASP A 179 -10.00 -0.49 -4.37
CA ASP A 179 -11.42 -0.33 -4.04
C ASP A 179 -11.69 -0.36 -2.53
N GLU A 180 -10.64 -0.26 -1.70
CA GLU A 180 -10.72 -0.20 -0.22
C GLU A 180 -11.37 -1.42 0.43
N GLN A 181 -11.52 -2.51 -0.31
CA GLN A 181 -12.04 -3.79 0.17
C GLN A 181 -10.96 -4.59 0.91
N TYR A 182 -10.40 -4.03 1.98
CA TYR A 182 -9.22 -4.55 2.69
C TYR A 182 -9.38 -5.98 3.21
N LEU A 183 -10.57 -6.38 3.62
CA LEU A 183 -10.83 -7.77 4.05
C LEU A 183 -10.65 -8.77 2.90
N LYS A 184 -11.17 -8.47 1.70
CA LYS A 184 -11.00 -9.33 0.52
C LYS A 184 -9.55 -9.35 0.06
N ALA A 185 -8.88 -8.20 0.10
CA ALA A 185 -7.46 -8.10 -0.21
C ALA A 185 -6.62 -8.99 0.71
N THR A 186 -6.85 -8.94 2.03
CA THR A 186 -6.16 -9.77 3.01
C THR A 186 -6.39 -11.26 2.78
N GLN A 187 -7.61 -11.68 2.41
CA GLN A 187 -7.93 -13.07 2.06
C GLN A 187 -7.12 -13.54 0.84
N ASP A 188 -7.05 -12.71 -0.20
CA ASP A 188 -6.33 -13.03 -1.43
C ASP A 188 -4.82 -13.09 -1.20
N PHE A 189 -4.24 -12.14 -0.45
CA PHE A 189 -2.82 -12.21 -0.09
C PHE A 189 -2.51 -13.43 0.79
N THR A 190 -3.41 -13.79 1.71
CA THR A 190 -3.27 -15.01 2.52
C THR A 190 -3.26 -16.26 1.64
N LYS A 191 -4.12 -16.30 0.62
CA LYS A 191 -4.12 -17.40 -0.35
C LYS A 191 -2.83 -17.42 -1.16
N ALA A 192 -2.33 -16.26 -1.59
CA ALA A 192 -1.09 -16.16 -2.36
C ALA A 192 0.13 -16.69 -1.59
N VAL A 193 0.33 -16.25 -0.32
CA VAL A 193 1.45 -16.74 0.51
C VAL A 193 1.25 -18.19 0.95
N GLY A 194 0.02 -18.67 1.08
CA GLY A 194 -0.28 -20.07 1.36
C GLY A 194 0.04 -20.99 0.19
N LEU A 195 -0.08 -20.51 -1.06
CA LEU A 195 0.29 -21.23 -2.28
C LEU A 195 1.79 -21.18 -2.55
N LYS A 196 2.47 -20.11 -2.13
CA LYS A 196 3.91 -19.92 -2.29
C LYS A 196 4.48 -19.24 -1.05
N ALA A 197 5.06 -20.02 -0.15
CA ALA A 197 5.54 -19.59 1.16
C ALA A 197 6.76 -18.63 1.11
N ASP A 198 7.51 -18.63 0.01
CA ASP A 198 8.64 -17.70 -0.25
C ASP A 198 8.25 -16.50 -1.10
N TYR A 199 6.95 -16.21 -1.23
CA TYR A 199 6.47 -15.07 -2.01
C TYR A 199 6.50 -13.77 -1.18
N THR A 200 7.65 -13.11 -1.17
CA THR A 200 7.93 -11.89 -0.37
C THR A 200 6.93 -10.77 -0.63
N GLN A 201 6.56 -10.51 -1.92
CA GLN A 201 5.59 -9.49 -2.27
C GLN A 201 4.19 -9.73 -1.66
N GLY A 202 3.79 -10.99 -1.49
CA GLY A 202 2.53 -11.33 -0.84
C GLY A 202 2.52 -10.96 0.65
N TYR A 203 3.62 -11.21 1.36
CA TYR A 203 3.78 -10.78 2.75
C TYR A 203 3.82 -9.27 2.87
N PHE A 204 4.58 -8.58 1.99
CA PHE A 204 4.63 -7.13 1.97
C PHE A 204 3.23 -6.51 1.81
N ASN A 205 2.51 -6.89 0.76
CA ASN A 205 1.19 -6.36 0.47
C ASN A 205 0.18 -6.66 1.59
N ARG A 206 0.25 -7.86 2.20
CA ARG A 206 -0.62 -8.20 3.33
C ARG A 206 -0.28 -7.39 4.57
N GLY A 207 1.01 -7.20 4.86
CA GLY A 207 1.49 -6.36 5.95
C GLY A 207 1.02 -4.91 5.83
N GLU A 208 1.12 -4.32 4.64
CA GLU A 208 0.61 -2.96 4.36
C GLU A 208 -0.90 -2.85 4.64
N VAL A 209 -1.69 -3.80 4.12
CA VAL A 209 -3.15 -3.81 4.35
C VAL A 209 -3.50 -4.04 5.82
N LEU A 210 -2.80 -4.95 6.49
CA LEU A 210 -3.00 -5.19 7.92
C LEU A 210 -2.66 -3.95 8.76
N SER A 211 -1.58 -3.23 8.40
CA SER A 211 -1.25 -1.94 9.03
C SER A 211 -2.36 -0.90 8.81
N ALA A 212 -2.86 -0.76 7.58
CA ALA A 212 -3.97 0.15 7.26
C ALA A 212 -5.27 -0.21 8.01
N MET A 213 -5.46 -1.49 8.34
CA MET A 213 -6.58 -1.96 9.16
C MET A 213 -6.33 -1.84 10.68
N GLY A 214 -5.22 -1.25 11.13
CA GLY A 214 -4.84 -1.17 12.53
C GLY A 214 -4.39 -2.50 13.15
N LYS A 215 -4.15 -3.55 12.35
CA LYS A 215 -3.72 -4.88 12.81
C LYS A 215 -2.20 -4.98 12.84
N HIS A 216 -1.58 -4.09 13.60
CA HIS A 216 -0.14 -3.85 13.55
C HIS A 216 0.71 -5.06 13.98
N GLU A 217 0.25 -5.88 14.94
CA GLU A 217 0.96 -7.10 15.36
C GLU A 217 1.05 -8.12 14.21
N LEU A 218 -0.03 -8.26 13.42
CA LEU A 218 -0.04 -9.14 12.27
C LEU A 218 0.84 -8.59 11.13
N ALA A 219 0.85 -7.27 10.95
CA ALA A 219 1.75 -6.61 10.00
C ALA A 219 3.22 -6.84 10.35
N VAL A 220 3.60 -6.66 11.63
CA VAL A 220 4.97 -6.95 12.12
C VAL A 220 5.36 -8.39 11.82
N LYS A 221 4.45 -9.36 12.02
CA LYS A 221 4.70 -10.77 11.70
C LYS A 221 4.98 -10.99 10.22
N ASP A 222 4.21 -10.36 9.34
CA ASP A 222 4.39 -10.49 7.89
C ASP A 222 5.71 -9.88 7.43
N TYR A 223 6.04 -8.65 7.86
CA TYR A 223 7.32 -8.03 7.55
C TYR A 223 8.51 -8.82 8.12
N THR A 224 8.36 -9.41 9.33
CA THR A 224 9.40 -10.25 9.90
C THR A 224 9.63 -11.52 9.09
N THR A 225 8.55 -12.14 8.60
CA THR A 225 8.64 -13.29 7.68
C THR A 225 9.33 -12.90 6.38
N LEU A 226 8.94 -11.75 5.79
CA LEU A 226 9.58 -11.22 4.58
C LEU A 226 11.07 -10.99 4.82
N LEU A 227 11.46 -10.34 5.91
CA LEU A 227 12.86 -10.06 6.24
C LEU A 227 13.67 -11.32 6.57
N SER A 228 13.04 -12.41 6.96
CA SER A 228 13.72 -13.71 7.07
C SER A 228 14.09 -14.30 5.70
N LEU A 229 13.35 -13.93 4.63
CA LEU A 229 13.60 -14.34 3.25
C LEU A 229 14.52 -13.35 2.51
N THR A 230 14.39 -12.07 2.81
CA THR A 230 15.16 -10.97 2.21
C THR A 230 15.58 -9.98 3.30
N PRO A 231 16.71 -10.25 3.99
CA PRO A 231 17.13 -9.46 5.17
C PRO A 231 17.35 -7.97 4.92
N ASP A 232 17.73 -7.58 3.69
CA ASP A 232 18.11 -6.22 3.34
C ASP A 232 16.96 -5.41 2.69
N ASP A 233 15.72 -5.88 2.80
CA ASP A 233 14.57 -5.18 2.23
C ASP A 233 14.21 -3.93 3.06
N ALA A 234 14.68 -2.77 2.58
CA ALA A 234 14.46 -1.48 3.25
C ALA A 234 12.98 -1.08 3.34
N GLN A 235 12.12 -1.53 2.41
CA GLN A 235 10.70 -1.25 2.45
C GLN A 235 10.02 -2.06 3.57
N ALA A 236 10.39 -3.32 3.70
CA ALA A 236 9.89 -4.17 4.77
C ALA A 236 10.38 -3.73 6.15
N MET A 237 11.66 -3.30 6.29
CA MET A 237 12.16 -2.69 7.53
C MET A 237 11.36 -1.43 7.87
N SER A 238 11.14 -0.54 6.90
CA SER A 238 10.35 0.69 7.14
C SER A 238 8.91 0.38 7.52
N GLY A 239 8.26 -0.57 6.84
CA GLY A 239 6.89 -1.01 7.16
C GLY A 239 6.79 -1.62 8.56
N ARG A 240 7.77 -2.47 8.95
CA ARG A 240 7.85 -3.04 10.31
C ARG A 240 8.10 -1.96 11.35
N GLY A 241 8.98 -1.02 11.06
CA GLY A 241 9.25 0.14 11.91
C GLY A 241 7.98 0.95 12.17
N HIS A 242 7.21 1.30 11.15
CA HIS A 242 5.92 2.00 11.31
C HIS A 242 4.91 1.21 12.13
N ALA A 243 4.77 -0.09 11.88
CA ALA A 243 3.88 -0.94 12.66
C ALA A 243 4.31 -1.01 14.14
N ASN A 244 5.64 -1.03 14.41
CA ASN A 244 6.18 -0.98 15.77
C ASN A 244 5.95 0.39 16.45
N VAL A 245 6.04 1.51 15.71
CA VAL A 245 5.67 2.84 16.25
C VAL A 245 4.20 2.85 16.69
N ALA A 246 3.30 2.31 15.86
CA ALA A 246 1.89 2.21 16.17
C ALA A 246 1.63 1.36 17.43
N LEU A 247 2.44 0.33 17.66
CA LEU A 247 2.43 -0.50 18.87
C LEU A 247 3.20 0.12 20.05
N LYS A 248 3.73 1.34 19.91
CA LYS A 248 4.59 2.02 20.88
C LYS A 248 5.88 1.25 21.23
N LYS A 249 6.32 0.38 20.33
CA LYS A 249 7.58 -0.39 20.45
C LYS A 249 8.72 0.39 19.79
N TYR A 250 9.02 1.56 20.36
CA TYR A 250 9.92 2.55 19.75
C TYR A 250 11.33 2.02 19.51
N GLU A 251 11.90 1.27 20.44
CA GLU A 251 13.24 0.66 20.32
C GLU A 251 13.33 -0.27 19.09
N ALA A 252 12.31 -1.11 18.89
CA ALA A 252 12.25 -2.00 17.74
C ALA A 252 12.10 -1.21 16.42
N ALA A 253 11.31 -0.14 16.42
CA ALA A 253 11.15 0.74 15.27
C ALA A 253 12.46 1.47 14.92
N LEU A 254 13.16 2.00 15.93
CA LEU A 254 14.46 2.66 15.75
C LEU A 254 15.52 1.71 15.19
N THR A 255 15.51 0.44 15.62
CA THR A 255 16.40 -0.59 15.06
C THR A 255 16.21 -0.72 13.55
N ASP A 256 14.96 -0.81 13.09
CA ASP A 256 14.65 -0.91 11.67
C ASP A 256 15.04 0.35 10.89
N PHE A 257 14.67 1.54 11.37
CA PHE A 257 15.00 2.80 10.70
C PHE A 257 16.49 3.08 10.68
N ASN A 258 17.23 2.73 11.74
CA ASN A 258 18.69 2.82 11.78
C ASN A 258 19.34 1.93 10.72
N ALA A 259 18.88 0.68 10.58
CA ALA A 259 19.39 -0.24 9.56
C ALA A 259 19.17 0.32 8.14
N VAL A 260 17.99 0.91 7.86
CA VAL A 260 17.72 1.56 6.57
C VAL A 260 18.65 2.76 6.35
N ILE A 261 18.90 3.59 7.36
CA ILE A 261 19.79 4.76 7.24
C ILE A 261 21.24 4.34 7.07
N GLU A 262 21.68 3.27 7.71
CA GLU A 262 23.02 2.71 7.56
C GLU A 262 23.26 2.19 6.13
N ALA A 263 22.30 1.39 5.62
CA ALA A 263 22.37 0.87 4.26
C ALA A 263 22.22 1.96 3.18
N TYR A 264 21.40 2.99 3.45
CA TYR A 264 21.08 4.08 2.51
C TYR A 264 21.25 5.46 3.17
N PRO A 265 22.50 5.95 3.37
CA PRO A 265 22.79 7.17 4.12
C PRO A 265 22.10 8.44 3.57
N ASN A 266 21.75 8.47 2.30
CA ASN A 266 21.06 9.59 1.66
C ASN A 266 19.52 9.42 1.61
N ASN A 267 18.96 8.42 2.28
CA ASN A 267 17.52 8.19 2.32
C ASN A 267 16.86 9.23 3.25
N VAL A 268 16.26 10.25 2.64
CA VAL A 268 15.54 11.33 3.33
C VAL A 268 14.33 10.78 4.09
N VAL A 269 13.57 9.87 3.46
CA VAL A 269 12.33 9.31 4.03
C VAL A 269 12.66 8.52 5.30
N ALA A 270 13.71 7.70 5.30
CA ALA A 270 14.10 6.95 6.49
C ALA A 270 14.47 7.85 7.67
N ARG A 271 15.11 9.02 7.42
CA ARG A 271 15.37 10.01 8.48
C ARG A 271 14.11 10.65 9.01
N VAL A 272 13.17 11.02 8.13
CA VAL A 272 11.87 11.54 8.56
C VAL A 272 11.14 10.50 9.42
N ASN A 273 11.11 9.24 8.99
CA ASN A 273 10.47 8.14 9.73
C ASN A 273 11.10 7.94 11.11
N ARG A 274 12.45 8.00 11.20
CA ARG A 274 13.14 7.92 12.49
C ARG A 274 12.84 9.14 13.36
N GLY A 275 12.80 10.32 12.78
CA GLY A 275 12.38 11.55 13.46
C GLY A 275 10.94 11.47 13.97
N ASP A 276 10.01 10.91 13.19
CA ASP A 276 8.62 10.67 13.61
C ASP A 276 8.56 9.66 14.76
N CYS A 277 9.41 8.62 14.74
CA CYS A 277 9.53 7.67 15.85
C CYS A 277 10.05 8.34 17.12
N HIS A 278 11.11 9.17 17.02
CA HIS A 278 11.60 9.97 18.15
C HIS A 278 10.54 10.94 18.67
N ALA A 279 9.77 11.60 17.81
CA ALA A 279 8.67 12.47 18.21
C ALA A 279 7.57 11.69 18.96
N ALA A 280 7.22 10.49 18.49
CA ALA A 280 6.25 9.61 19.16
C ALA A 280 6.76 9.12 20.53
N ALA A 281 8.08 8.91 20.67
CA ALA A 281 8.76 8.58 21.92
C ALA A 281 8.99 9.82 22.81
N ARG A 282 8.67 11.05 22.32
CA ARG A 282 8.89 12.36 22.95
C ARG A 282 10.37 12.75 23.11
N ASP A 283 11.23 12.14 22.29
CA ASP A 283 12.64 12.51 22.17
C ASP A 283 12.77 13.71 21.20
N TRP A 284 12.20 14.85 21.58
CA TRP A 284 12.01 16.02 20.72
C TRP A 284 13.32 16.52 20.07
N LYS A 285 14.43 16.50 20.81
CA LYS A 285 15.73 16.95 20.31
C LYS A 285 16.24 16.04 19.18
N LEU A 286 16.11 14.72 19.35
CA LEU A 286 16.51 13.74 18.32
C LEU A 286 15.61 13.83 17.10
N SER A 287 14.31 13.99 17.32
CA SER A 287 13.33 14.23 16.25
C SER A 287 13.69 15.43 15.38
N LEU A 288 13.95 16.59 16.02
CA LEU A 288 14.34 17.83 15.31
C LEU A 288 15.68 17.68 14.58
N ALA A 289 16.65 16.93 15.15
CA ALA A 289 17.93 16.66 14.51
C ALA A 289 17.77 15.81 13.23
N ASP A 290 16.89 14.81 13.26
CA ASP A 290 16.60 13.99 12.09
C ASP A 290 15.89 14.77 10.98
N TYR A 291 14.92 15.61 11.32
CA TYR A 291 14.25 16.48 10.35
C TYR A 291 15.20 17.51 9.74
N ALA A 292 16.09 18.11 10.55
CA ALA A 292 17.12 19.01 10.06
C ALA A 292 18.09 18.31 9.10
N SER A 293 18.49 17.08 9.41
CA SER A 293 19.32 16.26 8.53
C SER A 293 18.59 15.91 7.22
N ALA A 294 17.32 15.52 7.31
CA ALA A 294 16.48 15.26 6.15
C ALA A 294 16.36 16.51 5.25
N LYS A 295 16.11 17.69 5.83
CA LYS A 295 16.05 18.96 5.11
C LYS A 295 17.38 19.28 4.39
N LYS A 296 18.51 19.12 5.06
CA LYS A 296 19.84 19.35 4.48
C LYS A 296 20.09 18.47 3.26
N LEU A 297 19.70 17.20 3.32
CA LEU A 297 19.82 16.26 2.20
C LEU A 297 18.91 16.66 1.03
N THR A 298 17.68 17.13 1.30
CA THR A 298 16.78 17.59 0.22
C THR A 298 17.30 18.84 -0.46
N GLN A 299 17.90 19.79 0.28
CA GLN A 299 18.52 20.97 -0.29
C GLN A 299 19.67 20.63 -1.24
N ALA A 300 20.53 19.68 -0.86
CA ALA A 300 21.58 19.19 -1.74
C ALA A 300 21.01 18.55 -3.02
N ASN A 301 19.93 17.80 -2.93
CA ASN A 301 19.24 17.19 -4.07
C ASN A 301 18.50 18.22 -4.94
N GLN A 302 17.96 19.31 -4.35
CA GLN A 302 17.30 20.40 -5.10
C GLN A 302 18.26 21.15 -6.01
N LEU A 303 19.51 21.36 -5.58
CA LEU A 303 20.56 21.92 -6.42
C LEU A 303 20.83 21.05 -7.65
N ALA A 304 20.46 19.78 -7.60
CA ALA A 304 20.51 18.82 -8.72
C ALA A 304 19.17 18.65 -9.48
N GLY A 305 18.17 19.54 -9.25
CA GLY A 305 16.86 19.50 -9.91
C GLY A 305 15.79 18.63 -9.20
N GLY A 306 15.98 18.30 -7.93
CA GLY A 306 15.05 17.48 -7.14
C GLY A 306 13.79 18.24 -6.69
N SER A 307 12.75 17.48 -6.29
CA SER A 307 11.47 18.00 -5.82
C SER A 307 11.54 18.65 -4.44
N THR A 308 10.76 19.73 -4.23
CA THR A 308 10.61 20.40 -2.92
C THR A 308 9.79 19.60 -1.91
N LYS A 309 8.99 18.62 -2.36
CA LYS A 309 8.02 17.90 -1.50
C LYS A 309 8.61 17.29 -0.22
N LEU A 310 9.80 16.71 -0.30
CA LEU A 310 10.46 16.12 0.88
C LEU A 310 11.03 17.19 1.83
N SER A 311 11.44 18.35 1.29
CA SER A 311 11.82 19.51 2.12
C SER A 311 10.62 20.06 2.87
N ASP A 312 9.49 20.22 2.18
CA ASP A 312 8.25 20.70 2.76
C ASP A 312 7.73 19.73 3.85
N LEU A 313 7.90 18.42 3.65
CA LEU A 313 7.59 17.41 4.67
C LEU A 313 8.47 17.59 5.93
N ALA A 314 9.78 17.77 5.76
CA ALA A 314 10.67 17.97 6.89
C ALA A 314 10.36 19.28 7.64
N ASP A 315 10.01 20.36 6.91
CA ASP A 315 9.58 21.63 7.50
C ASP A 315 8.26 21.50 8.24
N GLN A 316 7.28 20.80 7.69
CA GLN A 316 6.00 20.54 8.32
C GLN A 316 6.16 19.72 9.61
N ARG A 317 6.99 18.66 9.61
CA ARG A 317 7.28 17.85 10.80
C ARG A 317 7.99 18.68 11.88
N THR A 318 8.98 19.49 11.47
CA THR A 318 9.67 20.42 12.39
C THR A 318 8.69 21.40 13.00
N ALA A 319 7.85 22.06 12.17
CA ALA A 319 6.87 23.03 12.62
C ALA A 319 5.86 22.42 13.61
N TRP A 320 5.40 21.20 13.34
CA TRP A 320 4.50 20.48 14.24
C TRP A 320 5.11 20.29 15.63
N VAL A 321 6.36 19.80 15.71
CA VAL A 321 7.06 19.64 17.00
C VAL A 321 7.24 20.97 17.70
N LEU A 322 7.68 22.02 16.99
CA LEU A 322 7.89 23.36 17.57
C LEU A 322 6.58 24.01 18.06
N ALA A 323 5.44 23.67 17.47
CA ALA A 323 4.14 24.18 17.90
C ALA A 323 3.55 23.42 19.07
N THR A 324 3.77 22.08 19.15
CA THR A 324 2.93 21.19 19.97
C THR A 324 3.69 20.37 21.02
N ALA A 325 5.03 20.40 21.06
CA ALA A 325 5.81 19.60 22.02
C ALA A 325 5.36 19.86 23.47
N SER A 326 5.26 18.81 24.29
CA SER A 326 4.97 18.95 25.73
C SER A 326 6.06 19.70 26.48
N ASP A 327 7.32 19.56 26.07
CA ASP A 327 8.45 20.33 26.60
C ASP A 327 8.41 21.78 26.09
N ALA A 328 8.15 22.72 27.02
CA ALA A 328 8.09 24.13 26.70
C ALA A 328 9.42 24.70 26.17
N SER A 329 10.56 24.11 26.53
CA SER A 329 11.88 24.53 26.04
C SER A 329 12.13 24.21 24.57
N ILE A 330 11.33 23.33 23.99
CA ILE A 330 11.36 22.94 22.57
C ILE A 330 10.43 23.82 21.74
N ARG A 331 9.36 24.36 22.33
CA ARG A 331 8.35 25.12 21.59
C ARG A 331 8.91 26.48 21.10
N ASP A 332 8.65 26.71 19.81
CA ASP A 332 8.92 27.99 19.13
C ASP A 332 7.84 28.23 18.07
N ALA A 333 6.74 28.82 18.52
CA ALA A 333 5.57 29.04 17.68
C ALA A 333 5.86 29.98 16.49
N LYS A 334 6.70 30.99 16.66
CA LYS A 334 7.07 31.93 15.57
C LYS A 334 7.86 31.19 14.48
N LYS A 335 8.82 30.34 14.87
CA LYS A 335 9.59 29.52 13.95
C LYS A 335 8.71 28.47 13.30
N ALA A 336 7.75 27.88 14.02
CA ALA A 336 6.78 26.96 13.46
C ALA A 336 5.98 27.60 12.32
N ILE A 337 5.44 28.81 12.50
CA ILE A 337 4.74 29.56 11.44
C ILE A 337 5.68 29.84 10.26
N ALA A 338 6.90 30.30 10.53
CA ALA A 338 7.87 30.62 9.48
C ALA A 338 8.24 29.40 8.60
N LEU A 339 8.14 28.19 9.14
CA LEU A 339 8.37 26.96 8.41
C LEU A 339 7.15 26.49 7.63
N ILE A 340 5.97 26.47 8.26
CA ILE A 340 4.79 25.85 7.65
C ILE A 340 4.04 26.74 6.67
N LYS A 341 3.94 28.05 6.94
CA LYS A 341 3.20 28.97 6.09
C LYS A 341 3.68 28.95 4.64
N PRO A 342 4.99 29.03 4.33
CA PRO A 342 5.47 28.94 2.95
C PRO A 342 5.15 27.60 2.28
N CYS A 343 5.05 26.48 3.03
CA CYS A 343 4.68 25.18 2.48
C CYS A 343 3.20 25.17 2.06
N VAL A 344 2.33 25.75 2.89
CA VAL A 344 0.89 25.89 2.58
C VAL A 344 0.69 26.83 1.39
N ASP A 345 1.34 28.00 1.38
CA ASP A 345 1.19 29.03 0.33
C ASP A 345 1.67 28.54 -1.06
N ARG A 346 2.68 27.66 -1.12
CA ARG A 346 3.16 27.08 -2.37
C ARG A 346 2.29 25.93 -2.89
N SER A 347 1.47 25.35 -2.03
CA SER A 347 0.66 24.19 -2.39
C SER A 347 -0.62 24.61 -3.10
N SER A 348 -0.88 24.09 -4.31
CA SER A 348 -2.17 24.26 -4.98
C SER A 348 -3.32 23.53 -4.26
N SER A 349 -2.99 22.53 -3.43
CA SER A 349 -3.93 21.74 -2.62
C SER A 349 -3.24 21.34 -1.32
N PRO A 350 -3.27 22.22 -0.29
CA PRO A 350 -2.68 21.90 1.01
C PRO A 350 -3.31 20.66 1.63
N THR A 351 -2.48 19.79 2.21
CA THR A 351 -2.97 18.58 2.88
C THR A 351 -3.56 18.93 4.26
N VAL A 352 -4.43 18.06 4.78
CA VAL A 352 -4.97 18.15 6.15
C VAL A 352 -3.83 18.35 7.15
N ALA A 353 -2.74 17.57 7.07
CA ALA A 353 -1.60 17.68 7.98
C ALA A 353 -0.86 19.04 7.90
N MET A 354 -0.76 19.65 6.72
CA MET A 354 -0.18 20.99 6.57
C MET A 354 -1.05 22.07 7.24
N LEU A 355 -2.35 22.02 7.01
CA LEU A 355 -3.30 22.99 7.60
C LEU A 355 -3.43 22.81 9.11
N GLU A 356 -3.43 21.58 9.62
CA GLU A 356 -3.38 21.30 11.06
C GLU A 356 -2.13 21.87 11.71
N THR A 357 -0.97 21.69 11.05
CA THR A 357 0.30 22.23 11.56
C THR A 357 0.26 23.75 11.59
N LEU A 358 -0.32 24.38 10.55
CA LEU A 358 -0.49 25.84 10.52
C LEU A 358 -1.42 26.31 11.63
N ALA A 359 -2.58 25.68 11.80
CA ALA A 359 -3.53 26.00 12.85
C ALA A 359 -2.91 25.88 14.25
N ALA A 360 -2.17 24.79 14.51
CA ALA A 360 -1.49 24.59 15.78
C ALA A 360 -0.40 25.65 16.03
N ALA A 361 0.35 26.04 14.99
CA ALA A 361 1.38 27.07 15.10
C ALA A 361 0.76 28.46 15.35
N GLN A 362 -0.35 28.81 14.69
CA GLN A 362 -1.11 30.03 14.91
C GLN A 362 -1.68 30.09 16.33
N ALA A 363 -2.32 29.04 16.81
CA ALA A 363 -2.82 28.95 18.18
C ALA A 363 -1.69 29.06 19.21
N ALA A 364 -0.52 28.50 18.95
CA ALA A 364 0.65 28.60 19.84
C ALA A 364 1.24 29.99 19.90
N THR A 365 0.96 30.89 18.94
CA THR A 365 1.30 32.33 19.03
C THR A 365 0.21 33.16 19.67
N GLY A 366 -0.94 32.61 20.00
CA GLY A 366 -2.13 33.31 20.51
C GLY A 366 -3.04 33.84 19.41
N ASP A 367 -2.76 33.58 18.13
CA ASP A 367 -3.64 33.98 17.03
C ASP A 367 -4.74 32.96 16.81
N PHE A 368 -5.70 32.95 17.72
CA PHE A 368 -6.82 32.00 17.68
C PHE A 368 -7.81 32.29 16.55
N THR A 369 -7.84 33.51 16.02
CA THR A 369 -8.69 33.83 14.85
C THR A 369 -8.22 33.08 13.61
N GLU A 370 -6.96 33.21 13.26
CA GLU A 370 -6.35 32.50 12.14
C GLU A 370 -6.33 30.96 12.36
N ALA A 371 -6.05 30.52 13.60
CA ALA A 371 -6.06 29.14 13.97
C ALA A 371 -7.42 28.46 13.71
N LYS A 372 -8.52 29.10 14.08
CA LYS A 372 -9.90 28.63 13.82
C LYS A 372 -10.21 28.59 12.32
N GLN A 373 -9.74 29.56 11.54
CA GLN A 373 -9.93 29.55 10.08
C GLN A 373 -9.19 28.39 9.44
N SER A 374 -7.93 28.17 9.79
CA SER A 374 -7.14 27.03 9.30
C SER A 374 -7.75 25.70 9.73
N GLN A 375 -8.21 25.57 10.98
CA GLN A 375 -8.84 24.35 11.49
C GLN A 375 -10.20 24.09 10.85
N SER A 376 -10.96 25.11 10.47
CA SER A 376 -12.22 24.94 9.71
C SER A 376 -11.96 24.33 8.32
N GLN A 377 -10.86 24.72 7.67
CA GLN A 377 -10.47 24.11 6.39
C GLN A 377 -10.07 22.63 6.58
N VAL A 378 -9.36 22.31 7.68
CA VAL A 378 -9.05 20.92 8.05
C VAL A 378 -10.32 20.08 8.18
N ILE A 379 -11.29 20.57 8.97
CA ILE A 379 -12.56 19.87 9.21
C ILE A 379 -13.29 19.67 7.87
N LYS A 380 -13.37 20.72 7.03
CA LYS A 380 -14.02 20.63 5.72
C LYS A 380 -13.37 19.60 4.79
N LEU A 381 -12.04 19.51 4.77
CA LEU A 381 -11.33 18.52 3.95
C LEU A 381 -11.49 17.10 4.53
N ALA A 382 -11.41 16.95 5.85
CA ALA A 382 -11.54 15.67 6.51
C ALA A 382 -12.98 15.12 6.43
N SER A 383 -14.02 15.96 6.54
CA SER A 383 -15.42 15.55 6.40
C SER A 383 -15.83 15.17 4.98
N ALA A 384 -15.09 15.62 3.96
CA ALA A 384 -15.30 15.18 2.59
C ALA A 384 -14.88 13.71 2.38
N GLU A 385 -14.08 13.15 3.29
CA GLU A 385 -13.57 11.77 3.25
C GLU A 385 -14.35 10.80 4.19
N VAL A 386 -15.26 11.33 5.06
CA VAL A 386 -15.94 10.54 6.12
C VAL A 386 -17.41 10.94 6.21
N SER A 387 -18.31 10.00 6.53
CA SER A 387 -19.74 10.26 6.74
C SER A 387 -20.01 11.14 7.96
N ASP A 388 -21.05 11.97 7.91
CA ASP A 388 -21.41 12.99 8.93
C ASP A 388 -21.53 12.43 10.37
N ASP A 389 -21.94 11.16 10.54
CA ASP A 389 -22.11 10.52 11.86
C ASP A 389 -20.77 10.18 12.56
N GLU A 390 -19.64 10.17 11.83
CA GLU A 390 -18.32 9.88 12.37
C GLU A 390 -17.50 11.16 12.66
N ALA A 391 -18.03 12.32 12.31
CA ALA A 391 -17.36 13.60 12.46
C ALA A 391 -17.40 14.14 13.89
N GLU A 392 -18.46 13.86 14.68
CA GLU A 392 -18.56 14.32 16.06
C GLU A 392 -17.48 13.69 16.97
N GLY A 393 -16.70 14.55 17.64
CA GLY A 393 -15.61 14.11 18.53
C GLY A 393 -14.31 13.72 17.81
N SER A 394 -14.18 14.03 16.52
CA SER A 394 -12.92 13.82 15.81
C SER A 394 -11.77 14.65 16.41
N PRO A 395 -10.49 14.21 16.29
CA PRO A 395 -9.35 15.00 16.77
C PRO A 395 -9.28 16.40 16.18
N HIS A 396 -9.84 16.59 14.97
CA HIS A 396 -9.91 17.88 14.32
C HIS A 396 -10.90 18.81 15.01
N GLN A 397 -12.06 18.30 15.43
CA GLN A 397 -13.06 19.03 16.20
C GLN A 397 -12.59 19.30 17.64
N MET A 398 -11.90 18.33 18.27
CA MET A 398 -11.31 18.54 19.59
C MET A 398 -10.30 19.70 19.59
N ARG A 399 -9.47 19.82 18.54
CA ARG A 399 -8.56 20.96 18.40
C ARG A 399 -9.30 22.27 18.13
N MET A 400 -10.38 22.24 17.33
CA MET A 400 -11.22 23.42 17.14
C MET A 400 -11.79 23.93 18.48
N ALA A 401 -12.33 23.04 19.31
CA ALA A 401 -12.86 23.38 20.62
C ALA A 401 -11.80 24.03 21.53
N LEU A 402 -10.55 23.54 21.51
CA LEU A 402 -9.44 24.19 22.22
C LEU A 402 -9.18 25.62 21.71
N TYR A 403 -9.23 25.84 20.39
CA TYR A 403 -9.00 27.15 19.81
C TYR A 403 -10.18 28.11 20.05
N GLU A 404 -11.41 27.60 20.17
CA GLU A 404 -12.57 28.39 20.61
C GLU A 404 -12.44 28.83 22.07
N GLU A 405 -11.83 28.03 22.92
CA GLU A 405 -11.48 28.34 24.31
C GLU A 405 -10.17 29.15 24.44
N GLU A 406 -9.59 29.62 23.34
CA GLU A 406 -8.30 30.33 23.28
C GLU A 406 -7.14 29.54 23.93
N LYS A 407 -7.11 28.22 23.73
CA LYS A 407 -6.09 27.32 24.22
C LYS A 407 -5.30 26.70 23.06
N ALA A 408 -3.98 26.76 23.13
CA ALA A 408 -3.12 26.09 22.18
C ALA A 408 -3.12 24.56 22.42
N TYR A 409 -3.13 23.79 21.32
CA TYR A 409 -2.96 22.35 21.42
C TYR A 409 -1.52 22.00 21.81
N VAL A 410 -1.36 21.20 22.85
CA VAL A 410 -0.08 20.63 23.30
C VAL A 410 -0.21 19.11 23.36
N GLN A 411 0.80 18.39 22.89
CA GLN A 411 0.83 16.94 22.99
C GLN A 411 0.99 16.53 24.46
N GLU A 412 -0.12 16.12 25.09
CA GLU A 412 -0.12 15.73 26.48
C GLU A 412 0.77 14.49 26.75
N GLU A 413 1.35 14.45 27.93
CA GLU A 413 1.99 13.22 28.43
C GLU A 413 0.90 12.15 28.58
N SER A 414 1.01 11.05 27.82
CA SER A 414 0.20 9.88 28.16
C SER A 414 0.58 9.45 29.57
N LYS A 415 -0.36 9.54 30.51
CA LYS A 415 -0.23 8.93 31.85
C LYS A 415 -0.23 7.42 31.70
N LEU A 416 0.82 6.87 31.11
CA LEU A 416 1.16 5.46 31.23
C LEU A 416 1.84 5.32 32.59
N SER A 417 1.05 4.92 33.59
CA SER A 417 1.60 4.40 34.82
C SER A 417 2.52 3.22 34.45
N LEU A 418 3.81 3.45 34.51
CA LEU A 418 4.82 2.40 34.63
C LEU A 418 4.63 1.75 35.98
N THR A 419 3.65 0.89 36.15
CA THR A 419 3.66 -0.11 37.21
C THR A 419 4.57 -1.21 36.72
N PRO A 420 5.71 -1.44 37.39
CA PRO A 420 6.56 -2.59 37.09
C PRO A 420 5.72 -3.83 37.41
N GLN A 421 5.46 -4.67 36.42
CA GLN A 421 5.03 -6.03 36.69
C GLN A 421 6.17 -6.74 37.39
N LYS A 422 5.94 -7.12 38.66
CA LYS A 422 6.77 -8.03 39.45
C LYS A 422 6.73 -9.44 38.89
#